data_d274d291d9b6cfc817e0483ee5cc697a
#
_entry.id   d274d291d9b6cfc817e0483ee5cc697a
#
_cell.length_a   1.000
_cell.length_b   1.000
_cell.length_c   1.000
_cell.angle_alpha   90.00
_cell.angle_beta   90.00
_cell.angle_gamma   90.00
#
_symmetry.space_group_name_H-M   'P 1'
#
loop_
_entity.id
_entity.type
_entity.pdbx_description
1 polymer ?
#
loop_
_entity_poly.entity_id
_entity_poly.type
_entity_poly.pdbx_seq_one_letter_code
_entity_poly.pdbx_strand_id
1 'polypeptide(L)'
;AKAQRPGDVVKSMKGETIEVINTDAEGRLVLADVLWYAQKTYKPSGIINLATLTGAVIVALGHENAGAFSNNDKLVNDFLKSANLEAEGAWRMPLNKNYDKLIQSRIADIKNVGGRTAGSITAAQFLQRFIEDDMPWVHLDIAGVASVKSETDFAPKGATGWGVRSLNRLISDIYEI
;
A
#
# COMPACT_ATOMS: atom_id res chain seq x y z
N ALA A 1 29.92 5.13 -1.03
CA ALA A 1 28.55 5.08 -0.46
C ALA A 1 27.92 3.72 -0.77
N LYS A 2 27.14 3.19 0.17
CA LYS A 2 26.44 1.89 0.03
C LYS A 2 24.99 2.07 -0.46
N ALA A 3 24.69 3.18 -1.16
CA ALA A 3 23.36 3.44 -1.67
C ALA A 3 23.03 2.51 -2.85
N GLN A 4 21.79 2.09 -2.95
CA GLN A 4 21.27 1.32 -4.10
C GLN A 4 21.34 2.16 -5.38
N ARG A 5 21.52 1.50 -6.51
CA ARG A 5 21.60 2.12 -7.86
C ARG A 5 20.64 1.40 -8.80
N PRO A 6 20.15 2.08 -9.84
CA PRO A 6 19.43 1.39 -10.91
C PRO A 6 20.29 0.26 -11.50
N GLY A 7 19.67 -0.93 -11.63
CA GLY A 7 20.36 -2.16 -12.07
C GLY A 7 20.88 -3.05 -10.95
N ASP A 8 20.88 -2.58 -9.69
CA ASP A 8 21.19 -3.45 -8.55
C ASP A 8 20.09 -4.50 -8.37
N VAL A 9 20.48 -5.69 -7.91
CA VAL A 9 19.54 -6.74 -7.48
C VAL A 9 19.72 -6.94 -5.98
N VAL A 10 18.63 -6.73 -5.23
CA VAL A 10 18.60 -6.89 -3.78
C VAL A 10 17.77 -8.10 -3.40
N LYS A 11 18.06 -8.71 -2.25
CA LYS A 11 17.29 -9.83 -1.73
C LYS A 11 16.42 -9.36 -0.58
N SER A 12 15.13 -9.66 -0.66
CA SER A 12 14.16 -9.37 0.38
C SER A 12 14.26 -10.35 1.55
N MET A 13 13.62 -10.01 2.66
CA MET A 13 13.48 -10.86 3.84
C MET A 13 12.72 -12.17 3.54
N LYS A 14 11.78 -12.15 2.57
CA LYS A 14 11.09 -13.34 2.05
C LYS A 14 12.03 -14.28 1.29
N GLY A 15 13.16 -13.76 0.80
CA GLY A 15 14.11 -14.49 -0.03
C GLY A 15 14.01 -14.19 -1.52
N GLU A 16 12.94 -13.53 -1.98
CA GLU A 16 12.79 -13.09 -3.36
C GLU A 16 13.81 -12.00 -3.71
N THR A 17 14.34 -12.07 -4.91
CA THR A 17 15.26 -11.08 -5.47
C THR A 17 14.49 -9.99 -6.21
N ILE A 18 14.94 -8.74 -6.06
CA ILE A 18 14.27 -7.56 -6.60
C ILE A 18 15.27 -6.75 -7.41
N GLU A 19 15.00 -6.58 -8.71
CA GLU A 19 15.73 -5.65 -9.57
C GLU A 19 15.28 -4.22 -9.28
N VAL A 20 16.21 -3.36 -8.91
CA VAL A 20 15.98 -1.94 -8.66
C VAL A 20 16.07 -1.18 -9.99
N ILE A 21 14.92 -0.83 -10.56
CA ILE A 21 14.85 0.00 -11.78
C ILE A 21 14.88 1.48 -11.43
N ASN A 22 14.17 1.85 -10.37
CA ASN A 22 14.06 3.23 -9.89
C ASN A 22 14.31 3.28 -8.38
N THR A 23 15.32 4.04 -7.98
CA THR A 23 15.70 4.18 -6.57
C THR A 23 14.73 5.05 -5.76
N ASP A 24 13.89 5.87 -6.41
CA ASP A 24 12.79 6.63 -5.79
C ASP A 24 11.56 5.77 -5.48
N ALA A 25 11.60 4.47 -5.82
CA ALA A 25 10.62 3.48 -5.43
C ALA A 25 11.13 2.58 -4.28
N GLU A 26 11.81 3.17 -3.29
CA GLU A 26 12.40 2.51 -2.13
C GLU A 26 11.36 2.14 -1.06
N GLY A 27 10.30 2.94 -0.91
CA GLY A 27 9.29 2.75 0.12
C GLY A 27 8.64 1.36 0.07
N ARG A 28 8.39 0.85 -1.14
CA ARG A 28 7.84 -0.51 -1.32
C ARG A 28 8.84 -1.61 -0.95
N LEU A 29 10.14 -1.38 -1.07
CA LEU A 29 11.17 -2.33 -0.65
C LEU A 29 11.19 -2.47 0.87
N VAL A 30 11.10 -1.34 1.59
CA VAL A 30 10.98 -1.34 3.06
C VAL A 30 9.68 -2.03 3.49
N LEU A 31 8.55 -1.68 2.86
CA LEU A 31 7.26 -2.30 3.19
C LEU A 31 7.23 -3.80 2.93
N ALA A 32 7.88 -4.28 1.86
CA ALA A 32 7.98 -5.71 1.56
C ALA A 32 8.57 -6.50 2.74
N ASP A 33 9.66 -6.02 3.29
CA ASP A 33 10.32 -6.67 4.43
C ASP A 33 9.51 -6.54 5.73
N VAL A 34 8.94 -5.36 5.99
CA VAL A 34 8.10 -5.14 7.18
C VAL A 34 6.84 -6.00 7.15
N LEU A 35 6.16 -6.10 6.01
CA LEU A 35 4.96 -6.94 5.83
C LEU A 35 5.30 -8.42 6.03
N TRP A 36 6.39 -8.88 5.45
CA TRP A 36 6.86 -10.25 5.64
C TRP A 36 7.22 -10.54 7.10
N TYR A 37 7.98 -9.67 7.73
CA TYR A 37 8.35 -9.78 9.14
C TYR A 37 7.13 -9.83 10.06
N ALA A 38 6.16 -8.94 9.85
CA ALA A 38 4.95 -8.86 10.67
C ALA A 38 4.16 -10.17 10.65
N GLN A 39 3.95 -10.76 9.47
CA GLN A 39 3.26 -12.04 9.32
C GLN A 39 3.96 -13.17 10.05
N LYS A 40 5.28 -13.28 9.86
CA LYS A 40 6.06 -14.36 10.45
C LYS A 40 6.22 -14.25 11.96
N THR A 41 6.31 -13.03 12.48
CA THR A 41 6.57 -12.79 13.90
C THR A 41 5.29 -12.73 14.72
N TYR A 42 4.26 -12.03 14.25
CA TYR A 42 3.07 -11.75 15.07
C TYR A 42 1.86 -12.62 14.70
N LYS A 43 1.86 -13.26 13.53
CA LYS A 43 0.77 -14.11 13.02
C LYS A 43 -0.60 -13.45 13.18
N PRO A 44 -0.78 -12.23 12.64
CA PRO A 44 -2.03 -11.49 12.81
C PRO A 44 -3.16 -12.15 12.03
N SER A 45 -4.41 -11.86 12.40
CA SER A 45 -5.60 -12.29 11.65
C SER A 45 -5.86 -11.50 10.37
N GLY A 46 -5.14 -10.39 10.18
CA GLY A 46 -5.18 -9.54 8.99
C GLY A 46 -4.20 -8.39 9.13
N ILE A 47 -3.86 -7.75 8.03
CA ILE A 47 -2.90 -6.63 7.99
C ILE A 47 -3.51 -5.47 7.20
N ILE A 48 -3.44 -4.28 7.77
CA ILE A 48 -3.70 -3.03 7.05
C ILE A 48 -2.45 -2.17 7.15
N ASN A 49 -1.87 -1.80 6.01
CA ASN A 49 -0.73 -0.89 5.96
C ASN A 49 -1.06 0.38 5.19
N LEU A 50 -0.53 1.50 5.65
CA LEU A 50 -0.68 2.82 5.06
C LEU A 50 0.69 3.33 4.62
N ALA A 51 0.74 3.95 3.45
CA ALA A 51 1.93 4.66 2.99
C ALA A 51 1.57 5.76 1.99
N THR A 52 2.33 6.83 1.98
CA THR A 52 2.34 7.84 0.90
C THR A 52 3.18 7.28 -0.26
N LEU A 53 2.65 6.20 -0.90
CA LEU A 53 3.49 5.33 -1.70
C LEU A 53 3.73 5.84 -3.12
N THR A 54 2.70 6.40 -3.77
CA THR A 54 2.83 6.73 -5.18
C THR A 54 2.25 8.10 -5.54
N GLY A 55 2.97 8.84 -6.40
CA GLY A 55 2.36 9.99 -7.10
C GLY A 55 1.26 9.57 -8.06
N ALA A 56 1.25 8.31 -8.50
CA ALA A 56 0.25 7.78 -9.43
C ALA A 56 -1.16 7.72 -8.81
N VAL A 57 -1.30 7.49 -7.51
CA VAL A 57 -2.60 7.53 -6.85
C VAL A 57 -3.18 8.95 -6.84
N ILE A 58 -2.34 9.98 -6.71
CA ILE A 58 -2.76 11.37 -6.79
C ILE A 58 -3.29 11.70 -8.20
N VAL A 59 -2.63 11.19 -9.24
CA VAL A 59 -3.10 11.36 -10.63
C VAL A 59 -4.44 10.66 -10.85
N ALA A 60 -4.67 9.51 -10.19
CA ALA A 60 -5.89 8.73 -10.34
C ALA A 60 -7.09 9.28 -9.52
N LEU A 61 -6.85 9.65 -8.26
CA LEU A 61 -7.90 9.94 -7.27
C LEU A 61 -7.83 11.36 -6.69
N GLY A 62 -6.84 12.17 -7.09
CA GLY A 62 -6.63 13.50 -6.56
C GLY A 62 -6.30 13.50 -5.07
N HIS A 63 -6.90 14.44 -4.35
CA HIS A 63 -6.75 14.62 -2.91
C HIS A 63 -8.02 14.25 -2.14
N GLU A 64 -9.01 13.64 -2.82
CA GLU A 64 -10.30 13.29 -2.25
C GLU A 64 -10.36 11.90 -1.67
N ASN A 65 -9.64 10.94 -2.28
CA ASN A 65 -9.68 9.54 -1.88
C ASN A 65 -8.28 8.94 -1.77
N ALA A 66 -8.07 8.10 -0.76
CA ALA A 66 -6.97 7.15 -0.73
C ALA A 66 -7.25 5.97 -1.65
N GLY A 67 -6.22 5.39 -2.23
CA GLY A 67 -6.33 4.14 -2.98
C GLY A 67 -6.30 2.93 -2.04
N ALA A 68 -7.36 2.13 -2.01
CA ALA A 68 -7.44 0.91 -1.22
C ALA A 68 -7.23 -0.33 -2.11
N PHE A 69 -6.21 -1.13 -1.82
CA PHE A 69 -5.87 -2.36 -2.53
C PHE A 69 -5.95 -3.54 -1.57
N SER A 70 -6.48 -4.67 -2.01
CA SER A 70 -6.67 -5.82 -1.12
C SER A 70 -6.76 -7.14 -1.88
N ASN A 71 -6.32 -8.21 -1.22
CA ASN A 71 -6.56 -9.59 -1.61
C ASN A 71 -7.80 -10.20 -0.92
N ASN A 72 -8.47 -9.45 -0.02
CA ASN A 72 -9.58 -9.94 0.78
C ASN A 72 -10.78 -8.97 0.72
N ASP A 73 -11.89 -9.44 0.12
CA ASP A 73 -13.09 -8.63 -0.09
C ASP A 73 -13.75 -8.21 1.22
N LYS A 74 -13.79 -9.11 2.22
CA LYS A 74 -14.41 -8.80 3.50
C LYS A 74 -13.66 -7.67 4.21
N LEU A 75 -12.36 -7.81 4.39
CA LEU A 75 -11.55 -6.83 5.12
C LEU A 75 -11.60 -5.44 4.46
N VAL A 76 -11.47 -5.37 3.11
CA VAL A 76 -11.51 -4.08 2.43
C VAL A 76 -12.90 -3.45 2.45
N ASN A 77 -13.98 -4.23 2.35
CA ASN A 77 -15.33 -3.68 2.41
C ASN A 77 -15.67 -3.18 3.82
N ASP A 78 -15.24 -3.88 4.86
CA ASP A 78 -15.38 -3.44 6.25
C ASP A 78 -14.63 -2.13 6.49
N PHE A 79 -13.40 -2.02 5.96
CA PHE A 79 -12.63 -0.77 6.02
C PHE A 79 -13.32 0.38 5.26
N LEU A 80 -13.76 0.15 4.02
CA LEU A 80 -14.43 1.18 3.20
C LEU A 80 -15.73 1.66 3.85
N LYS A 81 -16.47 0.77 4.49
CA LYS A 81 -17.66 1.14 5.27
C LYS A 81 -17.29 2.07 6.44
N SER A 82 -16.25 1.72 7.19
CA SER A 82 -15.76 2.54 8.30
C SER A 82 -15.24 3.90 7.81
N ALA A 83 -14.50 3.93 6.72
CA ALA A 83 -13.99 5.16 6.11
C ALA A 83 -15.14 6.09 5.66
N ASN A 84 -16.18 5.53 5.03
CA ASN A 84 -17.35 6.29 4.62
C ASN A 84 -18.11 6.89 5.81
N LEU A 85 -18.26 6.16 6.92
CA LEU A 85 -18.91 6.65 8.13
C LEU A 85 -18.14 7.79 8.80
N GLU A 86 -16.82 7.80 8.65
CA GLU A 86 -15.93 8.85 9.18
C GLU A 86 -15.65 9.99 8.18
N ALA A 87 -16.29 9.97 7.01
CA ALA A 87 -16.03 10.93 5.95
C ALA A 87 -14.54 11.01 5.53
N GLU A 88 -13.81 9.89 5.63
CA GLU A 88 -12.45 9.72 5.11
C GLU A 88 -12.53 9.00 3.76
N GLY A 89 -12.41 9.75 2.65
CA GLY A 89 -12.55 9.22 1.30
C GLY A 89 -11.55 8.09 1.01
N ALA A 90 -12.06 6.94 0.56
CA ALA A 90 -11.26 5.82 0.10
C ALA A 90 -11.93 5.13 -1.09
N TRP A 91 -11.16 4.71 -2.07
CA TRP A 91 -11.67 4.05 -3.27
C TRP A 91 -10.93 2.75 -3.53
N ARG A 92 -11.70 1.65 -3.74
CA ARG A 92 -11.11 0.36 -4.04
C ARG A 92 -10.51 0.35 -5.44
N MET A 93 -9.23 -0.03 -5.54
CA MET A 93 -8.47 -0.16 -6.76
C MET A 93 -8.24 -1.64 -7.09
N PRO A 94 -8.11 -2.00 -8.39
CA PRO A 94 -7.99 -3.39 -8.79
C PRO A 94 -6.60 -3.98 -8.52
N LEU A 95 -6.57 -5.29 -8.25
CA LEU A 95 -5.38 -6.14 -8.31
C LEU A 95 -5.69 -7.34 -9.20
N ASN A 96 -4.78 -7.74 -10.07
CA ASN A 96 -4.91 -8.97 -10.85
C ASN A 96 -3.57 -9.41 -11.48
N LYS A 97 -3.55 -10.65 -11.99
CA LYS A 97 -2.38 -11.28 -12.60
C LYS A 97 -1.77 -10.53 -13.81
N ASN A 98 -2.55 -9.71 -14.51
CA ASN A 98 -2.00 -8.95 -15.65
C ASN A 98 -1.15 -7.76 -15.18
N TYR A 99 -1.50 -7.14 -14.03
CA TYR A 99 -0.64 -6.12 -13.42
C TYR A 99 0.61 -6.74 -12.81
N ASP A 100 0.52 -7.96 -12.27
CA ASP A 100 1.67 -8.69 -11.76
C ASP A 100 2.73 -8.97 -12.86
N LYS A 101 2.30 -9.26 -14.09
CA LYS A 101 3.21 -9.42 -15.23
C LYS A 101 4.05 -8.18 -15.52
N LEU A 102 3.56 -6.98 -15.18
CA LEU A 102 4.28 -5.72 -15.43
C LEU A 102 5.51 -5.55 -14.53
N ILE A 103 5.56 -6.25 -13.39
CA ILE A 103 6.68 -6.21 -12.45
C ILE A 103 7.62 -7.42 -12.58
N GLN A 104 7.46 -8.26 -13.58
CA GLN A 104 8.40 -9.36 -13.85
C GLN A 104 9.75 -8.81 -14.30
N SER A 105 10.84 -9.38 -13.77
CA SER A 105 12.21 -9.08 -14.16
C SER A 105 12.80 -10.18 -15.06
N ARG A 106 13.84 -9.86 -15.79
CA ARG A 106 14.64 -10.83 -16.58
C ARG A 106 15.84 -11.37 -15.80
N ILE A 107 16.22 -10.71 -14.71
CA ILE A 107 17.46 -11.01 -13.97
C ILE A 107 17.20 -11.22 -12.46
N ALA A 108 15.96 -11.03 -12.01
CA ALA A 108 15.51 -11.23 -10.64
C ALA A 108 14.09 -11.81 -10.65
N ASP A 109 13.56 -12.17 -9.49
CA ASP A 109 12.18 -12.68 -9.38
C ASP A 109 11.15 -11.60 -9.75
N ILE A 110 11.40 -10.36 -9.33
CA ILE A 110 10.57 -9.19 -9.66
C ILE A 110 11.44 -7.94 -9.84
N LYS A 111 10.84 -6.86 -10.35
CA LYS A 111 11.43 -5.51 -10.36
C LYS A 111 10.57 -4.54 -9.56
N ASN A 112 11.19 -3.50 -9.02
CA ASN A 112 10.50 -2.59 -8.09
C ASN A 112 9.52 -1.60 -8.75
N VAL A 113 9.48 -1.50 -10.10
CA VAL A 113 8.50 -0.67 -10.83
C VAL A 113 7.94 -1.40 -12.05
N GLY A 114 6.65 -1.23 -12.32
CA GLY A 114 5.93 -1.84 -13.44
C GLY A 114 5.89 -1.00 -14.72
N GLY A 115 6.60 0.14 -14.75
CA GLY A 115 6.54 1.10 -15.83
C GLY A 115 5.71 2.33 -15.48
N ARG A 116 5.37 3.16 -16.48
CA ARG A 116 4.70 4.45 -16.27
C ARG A 116 3.19 4.32 -16.01
N THR A 117 2.54 3.30 -16.59
CA THR A 117 1.08 3.11 -16.48
C THR A 117 0.73 2.29 -15.25
N ALA A 118 -0.47 2.51 -14.71
CA ALA A 118 -1.00 1.80 -13.54
C ALA A 118 -0.07 1.83 -12.32
N GLY A 119 0.66 2.94 -12.09
CA GLY A 119 1.74 3.00 -11.11
C GLY A 119 1.33 2.67 -9.68
N SER A 120 0.16 3.12 -9.21
CA SER A 120 -0.37 2.77 -7.89
C SER A 120 -0.75 1.28 -7.78
N ILE A 121 -1.32 0.73 -8.86
CA ILE A 121 -1.73 -0.67 -8.92
C ILE A 121 -0.51 -1.59 -8.93
N THR A 122 0.51 -1.28 -9.75
CA THR A 122 1.74 -2.09 -9.80
C THR A 122 2.56 -2.00 -8.51
N ALA A 123 2.48 -0.87 -7.79
CA ALA A 123 3.07 -0.73 -6.46
C ALA A 123 2.39 -1.64 -5.43
N ALA A 124 1.06 -1.65 -5.40
CA ALA A 124 0.30 -2.54 -4.55
C ALA A 124 0.46 -4.02 -4.95
N GLN A 125 0.52 -4.31 -6.27
CA GLN A 125 0.78 -5.64 -6.78
C GLN A 125 2.17 -6.16 -6.37
N PHE A 126 3.17 -5.27 -6.33
CA PHE A 126 4.49 -5.58 -5.78
C PHE A 126 4.40 -5.96 -4.29
N LEU A 127 3.69 -5.20 -3.46
CA LEU A 127 3.50 -5.51 -2.05
C LEU A 127 2.78 -6.84 -1.84
N GLN A 128 1.78 -7.15 -2.67
CA GLN A 128 1.02 -8.40 -2.59
C GLN A 128 1.93 -9.64 -2.70
N ARG A 129 3.05 -9.56 -3.43
CA ARG A 129 4.03 -10.65 -3.52
C ARG A 129 4.65 -11.04 -2.16
N PHE A 130 4.60 -10.14 -1.19
CA PHE A 130 5.15 -10.32 0.15
C PHE A 130 4.07 -10.65 1.20
N ILE A 131 2.83 -10.87 0.75
CA ILE A 131 1.71 -11.33 1.58
C ILE A 131 1.52 -12.83 1.34
N GLU A 132 1.29 -13.60 2.40
CA GLU A 132 0.94 -15.01 2.31
C GLU A 132 -0.48 -15.17 1.72
N ASP A 133 -0.72 -16.26 0.99
CA ASP A 133 -1.94 -16.44 0.22
C ASP A 133 -3.23 -16.39 1.06
N ASP A 134 -3.17 -16.85 2.31
CA ASP A 134 -4.28 -16.89 3.26
C ASP A 134 -4.34 -15.69 4.21
N MET A 135 -3.38 -14.75 4.13
CA MET A 135 -3.33 -13.57 4.98
C MET A 135 -4.22 -12.45 4.43
N PRO A 136 -5.34 -12.09 5.10
CA PRO A 136 -6.14 -10.94 4.72
C PRO A 136 -5.30 -9.65 4.80
N TRP A 137 -5.28 -8.90 3.69
CA TRP A 137 -4.43 -7.71 3.61
C TRP A 137 -5.13 -6.56 2.89
N VAL A 138 -4.93 -5.36 3.41
CA VAL A 138 -5.30 -4.08 2.76
C VAL A 138 -4.07 -3.17 2.74
N HIS A 139 -3.74 -2.65 1.58
CA HIS A 139 -2.83 -1.52 1.42
C HIS A 139 -3.62 -0.25 1.12
N LEU A 140 -3.31 0.81 1.84
CA LEU A 140 -3.87 2.14 1.66
C LEU A 140 -2.78 3.08 1.15
N ASP A 141 -2.86 3.45 -0.12
CA ASP A 141 -1.99 4.50 -0.68
C ASP A 141 -2.60 5.85 -0.37
N ILE A 142 -2.03 6.52 0.64
CA ILE A 142 -2.52 7.78 1.20
C ILE A 142 -1.79 9.02 0.67
N ALA A 143 -1.01 8.89 -0.40
CA ALA A 143 -0.20 10.00 -0.91
C ALA A 143 -1.02 11.26 -1.26
N GLY A 144 -2.28 11.09 -1.68
CA GLY A 144 -3.16 12.20 -2.00
C GLY A 144 -3.82 12.85 -0.79
N VAL A 145 -4.00 12.12 0.32
CA VAL A 145 -4.85 12.54 1.45
C VAL A 145 -4.08 12.80 2.76
N ALA A 146 -2.80 12.46 2.80
CA ALA A 146 -1.97 12.57 4.01
C ALA A 146 -1.69 14.02 4.43
N SER A 147 -1.83 14.99 3.53
CA SER A 147 -1.59 16.39 3.83
C SER A 147 -2.51 17.34 3.05
N VAL A 148 -2.81 18.50 3.64
CA VAL A 148 -3.63 19.55 3.02
C VAL A 148 -2.88 20.88 2.99
N LYS A 149 -3.16 21.69 1.94
CA LYS A 149 -2.54 23.00 1.75
C LYS A 149 -3.20 24.13 2.54
N SER A 150 -4.45 23.93 2.95
CA SER A 150 -5.24 24.83 3.78
C SER A 150 -5.95 24.05 4.87
N GLU A 151 -6.40 24.73 5.91
CA GLU A 151 -7.23 24.17 6.96
C GLU A 151 -8.53 23.58 6.40
N THR A 152 -8.97 22.48 6.98
CA THR A 152 -10.24 21.79 6.71
C THR A 152 -11.02 21.63 8.02
N ASP A 153 -12.25 21.13 7.97
CA ASP A 153 -13.08 20.91 9.18
C ASP A 153 -12.44 19.89 10.15
N PHE A 154 -11.52 19.06 9.66
CA PHE A 154 -10.92 17.97 10.45
C PHE A 154 -9.43 18.11 10.72
N ALA A 155 -8.73 18.99 9.98
CA ALA A 155 -7.28 19.11 10.11
C ALA A 155 -6.79 20.52 9.82
N PRO A 156 -5.80 21.03 10.59
CA PRO A 156 -5.09 22.25 10.23
C PRO A 156 -4.28 22.04 8.95
N LYS A 157 -3.74 23.11 8.37
CA LYS A 157 -2.80 23.01 7.26
C LYS A 157 -1.63 22.10 7.64
N GLY A 158 -1.33 21.12 6.80
CA GLY A 158 -0.26 20.14 7.01
C GLY A 158 -0.81 18.71 7.06
N ALA A 159 -0.33 17.93 8.00
CA ALA A 159 -0.73 16.52 8.15
C ALA A 159 -2.20 16.39 8.57
N THR A 160 -2.93 15.50 7.90
CA THR A 160 -4.36 15.31 8.12
C THR A 160 -4.69 14.29 9.21
N GLY A 161 -3.78 13.36 9.51
CA GLY A 161 -4.11 12.18 10.32
C GLY A 161 -5.10 11.23 9.64
N TRP A 162 -5.25 11.31 8.31
CA TRP A 162 -6.17 10.47 7.54
C TRP A 162 -5.98 8.98 7.86
N GLY A 163 -7.09 8.30 8.03
CA GLY A 163 -7.14 6.87 8.35
C GLY A 163 -7.22 6.55 9.84
N VAL A 164 -6.86 7.48 10.73
CA VAL A 164 -6.93 7.23 12.19
C VAL A 164 -8.37 6.96 12.64
N ARG A 165 -9.32 7.78 12.22
CA ARG A 165 -10.74 7.63 12.59
C ARG A 165 -11.34 6.37 11.97
N SER A 166 -11.08 6.14 10.69
CA SER A 166 -11.56 4.95 9.97
C SER A 166 -11.05 3.65 10.57
N LEU A 167 -9.76 3.59 10.93
CA LEU A 167 -9.17 2.41 11.55
C LEU A 167 -9.68 2.21 12.98
N ASN A 168 -9.81 3.29 13.77
CA ASN A 168 -10.41 3.20 15.10
C ASN A 168 -11.83 2.64 15.03
N ARG A 169 -12.66 3.16 14.12
CA ARG A 169 -14.03 2.66 13.91
C ARG A 169 -14.04 1.19 13.47
N LEU A 170 -13.20 0.83 12.51
CA LEU A 170 -13.11 -0.56 12.05
C LEU A 170 -12.82 -1.53 13.21
N ILE A 171 -11.82 -1.16 14.04
CA ILE A 171 -11.43 -1.99 15.19
C ILE A 171 -12.57 -2.05 16.22
N SER A 172 -13.11 -0.90 16.59
CA SER A 172 -14.17 -0.82 17.60
C SER A 172 -15.45 -1.55 17.18
N ASP A 173 -15.87 -1.42 15.92
CA ASP A 173 -17.14 -1.99 15.46
C ASP A 173 -17.05 -3.50 15.14
N ILE A 174 -15.86 -4.04 14.86
CA ILE A 174 -15.70 -5.40 14.32
C ILE A 174 -14.79 -6.30 15.15
N TYR A 175 -13.77 -5.74 15.80
CA TYR A 175 -12.73 -6.52 16.50
C TYR A 175 -12.71 -6.34 18.03
N GLU A 176 -13.28 -5.29 18.55
CA GLU A 176 -13.51 -5.08 20.00
C GLU A 176 -14.91 -5.56 20.37
N ILE A 177 -15.06 -6.86 20.64
CA ILE A 177 -16.31 -7.48 21.08
C ILE A 177 -16.18 -7.83 22.56
#